data_3ebf410b918cd082929a35d0a49bff29
#
_entry.id   3ebf410b918cd082929a35d0a49bff29
#
_cell.length_a   1.000
_cell.length_b   1.000
_cell.length_c   1.000
_cell.angle_alpha   90.00
_cell.angle_beta   90.00
_cell.angle_gamma   90.00
#
_symmetry.space_group_name_H-M   'P 1'
#
loop_
_entity.id
_entity.type
_entity.pdbx_description
1 polymer ?
#
loop_
_entity_poly.entity_id
_entity_poly.type
_entity_poly.pdbx_seq_one_letter_code
_entity_poly.pdbx_strand_id
1 'polypeptide(L)'
;MTTQSRMQQIDTLANYPMGTKPDSFRLIKKTFKSGEPMKTKIICFIAFVSYTFYLTAGDIYVSPYGNDNAAGTRQSPLQTLEQAIKQAREWRRLQSPETTGGINILLEEGIYPQYKSLFIRPEDSGTTDSPTRITAVPNARVVLSGGVPVTDWEQGCKDTRIPETLRNKIWVAEAPRMGNRILET
;
A
#
# COMPACT_ATOMS: atom_id res chain seq x y z
N MET A 1 0.16 -40.76 -15.79
CA MET A 1 0.63 -39.41 -16.15
C MET A 1 2.01 -39.22 -15.54
N THR A 2 3.00 -39.25 -16.37
CA THR A 2 4.39 -39.61 -16.08
C THR A 2 5.23 -38.44 -15.58
N THR A 3 6.18 -38.74 -14.74
CA THR A 3 7.21 -37.90 -14.10
C THR A 3 7.99 -36.96 -15.04
N GLN A 4 7.91 -37.14 -16.36
CA GLN A 4 8.55 -36.29 -17.36
C GLN A 4 7.91 -34.91 -17.56
N SER A 5 6.61 -34.76 -17.26
CA SER A 5 5.92 -33.46 -17.41
C SER A 5 6.30 -32.44 -16.34
N ARG A 6 6.83 -32.87 -15.21
CA ARG A 6 7.31 -31.95 -14.15
C ARG A 6 8.75 -31.46 -14.34
N MET A 7 9.57 -32.19 -15.07
CA MET A 7 10.96 -31.78 -15.35
C MET A 7 11.02 -30.66 -16.40
N GLN A 8 10.14 -30.63 -17.37
CA GLN A 8 10.12 -29.56 -18.37
C GLN A 8 9.67 -28.20 -17.85
N GLN A 9 8.95 -28.17 -16.72
CA GLN A 9 8.53 -26.90 -16.10
C GLN A 9 9.61 -26.23 -15.25
N ILE A 10 10.62 -26.97 -14.84
CA ILE A 10 11.74 -26.45 -14.05
C ILE A 10 12.80 -25.80 -14.93
N ASP A 11 12.99 -26.31 -16.16
CA ASP A 11 13.96 -25.75 -17.11
C ASP A 11 13.55 -24.40 -17.70
N THR A 12 12.24 -24.06 -17.69
CA THR A 12 11.75 -22.77 -18.18
C THR A 12 11.97 -21.62 -17.18
N LEU A 13 12.19 -21.92 -15.91
CA LEU A 13 12.48 -20.90 -14.88
C LEU A 13 13.98 -20.59 -14.76
N ALA A 14 14.84 -21.42 -15.33
CA ALA A 14 16.29 -21.22 -15.30
C ALA A 14 16.79 -20.22 -16.36
N ASN A 15 15.96 -19.81 -17.31
CA ASN A 15 16.33 -18.94 -18.43
C ASN A 15 15.69 -17.55 -18.38
N TYR A 16 15.41 -17.05 -17.16
CA TYR A 16 15.17 -15.61 -17.01
C TYR A 16 16.50 -14.89 -17.22
N PRO A 17 16.62 -13.96 -18.18
CA PRO A 17 17.83 -13.14 -18.30
C PRO A 17 17.99 -12.35 -17.01
N MET A 18 18.96 -12.74 -16.19
CA MET A 18 19.40 -11.95 -15.06
C MET A 18 19.75 -10.58 -15.62
N GLY A 19 18.95 -9.59 -15.22
CA GLY A 19 19.09 -8.21 -15.62
C GLY A 19 20.55 -7.81 -15.55
N THR A 20 21.02 -7.20 -16.62
CA THR A 20 22.34 -6.60 -16.73
C THR A 20 22.65 -5.87 -15.41
N LYS A 21 23.69 -6.32 -14.72
CA LYS A 21 24.18 -5.64 -13.51
C LYS A 21 24.32 -4.16 -13.84
N PRO A 22 23.73 -3.25 -13.06
CA PRO A 22 23.80 -1.83 -13.36
C PRO A 22 25.27 -1.40 -13.51
N ASP A 23 25.52 -0.53 -14.47
CA ASP A 23 26.88 -0.07 -14.81
C ASP A 23 27.66 0.53 -13.63
N SER A 24 26.97 0.85 -12.56
CA SER A 24 27.56 1.20 -11.25
C SER A 24 28.53 0.16 -10.71
N PHE A 25 28.32 -1.15 -10.97
CA PHE A 25 29.24 -2.23 -10.55
C PHE A 25 30.54 -2.28 -11.39
N ARG A 26 30.49 -1.78 -12.60
CA ARG A 26 31.68 -1.66 -13.49
C ARG A 26 32.57 -0.48 -13.10
N LEU A 27 31.99 0.60 -12.63
CA LEU A 27 32.72 1.78 -12.13
C LEU A 27 33.50 1.47 -10.85
N ILE A 28 32.94 0.67 -9.93
CA ILE A 28 33.59 0.31 -8.68
C ILE A 28 34.90 -0.47 -8.90
N LYS A 29 34.93 -1.38 -9.88
CA LYS A 29 36.17 -2.13 -10.22
C LYS A 29 37.28 -1.26 -10.82
N LYS A 30 36.95 -0.13 -11.46
CA LYS A 30 37.91 0.81 -12.05
C LYS A 30 38.52 1.76 -11.02
N THR A 31 37.81 2.06 -9.93
CA THR A 31 38.23 3.04 -8.92
C THR A 31 39.18 2.45 -7.87
N PHE A 32 39.25 1.11 -7.76
CA PHE A 32 40.10 0.44 -6.79
C PHE A 32 41.44 0.02 -7.44
N LYS A 33 42.25 0.99 -7.87
CA LYS A 33 43.65 0.73 -8.26
C LYS A 33 44.47 0.44 -7.02
N SER A 34 45.16 -0.71 -7.02
CA SER A 34 46.11 -1.10 -6.02
C SER A 34 47.32 -0.12 -6.06
N GLY A 35 47.38 0.79 -5.09
CA GLY A 35 48.42 1.83 -5.05
C GLY A 35 47.98 3.18 -4.47
N GLU A 36 46.66 3.44 -4.35
CA GLU A 36 46.15 4.64 -3.77
C GLU A 36 46.34 4.73 -2.24
N PRO A 37 46.70 5.89 -1.68
CA PRO A 37 46.92 6.06 -0.25
C PRO A 37 45.62 5.75 0.53
N MET A 38 45.75 5.12 1.69
CA MET A 38 44.66 4.62 2.53
C MET A 38 43.59 5.71 2.83
N LYS A 39 44.00 6.98 2.91
CA LYS A 39 43.09 8.12 3.09
C LYS A 39 42.08 8.28 1.94
N THR A 40 42.52 8.12 0.69
CA THR A 40 41.66 8.20 -0.50
C THR A 40 40.63 7.05 -0.53
N LYS A 41 41.05 5.84 -0.12
CA LYS A 41 40.14 4.68 -0.03
C LYS A 41 39.06 4.87 1.02
N ILE A 42 39.38 5.48 2.16
CA ILE A 42 38.43 5.78 3.23
C ILE A 42 37.42 6.85 2.76
N ILE A 43 37.87 7.90 2.10
CA ILE A 43 36.99 8.96 1.55
C ILE A 43 36.03 8.39 0.50
N CYS A 44 36.49 7.56 -0.42
CA CYS A 44 35.64 6.91 -1.41
C CYS A 44 34.63 5.95 -0.77
N PHE A 45 35.03 5.22 0.28
CA PHE A 45 34.14 4.33 1.02
C PHE A 45 33.03 5.11 1.78
N ILE A 46 33.40 6.22 2.45
CA ILE A 46 32.46 7.10 3.13
C ILE A 46 31.49 7.73 2.11
N ALA A 47 31.98 8.21 0.98
CA ALA A 47 31.15 8.77 -0.08
C ALA A 47 30.20 7.71 -0.68
N PHE A 48 30.64 6.46 -0.83
CA PHE A 48 29.81 5.36 -1.31
C PHE A 48 28.71 4.99 -0.32
N VAL A 49 29.04 4.86 0.98
CA VAL A 49 28.08 4.59 2.05
C VAL A 49 27.05 5.72 2.16
N SER A 50 27.48 6.99 2.02
CA SER A 50 26.57 8.13 2.03
C SER A 50 25.61 8.13 0.83
N TYR A 51 26.07 7.68 -0.34
CA TYR A 51 25.26 7.65 -1.57
C TYR A 51 24.16 6.56 -1.53
N THR A 52 24.39 5.45 -0.83
CA THR A 52 23.39 4.37 -0.72
C THR A 52 22.22 4.72 0.20
N PHE A 53 22.31 5.79 1.00
CA PHE A 53 21.22 6.20 1.90
C PHE A 53 20.08 6.97 1.21
N TYR A 54 20.23 7.40 -0.05
CA TYR A 54 19.25 8.29 -0.70
C TYR A 54 18.21 7.62 -1.59
N LEU A 55 18.16 6.29 -1.63
CA LEU A 55 17.25 5.54 -2.53
C LEU A 55 16.16 4.76 -1.77
N THR A 56 15.69 5.27 -0.65
CA THR A 56 14.55 4.66 0.04
C THR A 56 13.24 5.26 -0.48
N ALA A 57 12.31 4.39 -0.84
CA ALA A 57 10.93 4.80 -1.06
C ALA A 57 10.34 5.29 0.27
N GLY A 58 9.50 6.33 0.21
CA GLY A 58 8.76 6.80 1.37
C GLY A 58 7.59 5.87 1.66
N ASP A 59 7.49 5.40 2.90
CA ASP A 59 6.40 4.55 3.35
C ASP A 59 5.36 5.36 4.13
N ILE A 60 4.09 5.24 3.73
CA ILE A 60 2.94 5.80 4.45
C ILE A 60 2.09 4.64 4.95
N TYR A 61 1.96 4.52 6.26
CA TYR A 61 1.17 3.46 6.88
C TYR A 61 -0.26 3.92 7.12
N VAL A 62 -1.21 3.03 6.83
CA VAL A 62 -2.64 3.24 7.02
C VAL A 62 -3.20 2.09 7.84
N SER A 63 -3.97 2.39 8.88
CA SER A 63 -4.60 1.41 9.76
C SER A 63 -6.04 1.82 10.03
N PRO A 64 -7.02 0.88 10.10
CA PRO A 64 -8.39 1.21 10.49
C PRO A 64 -8.48 1.87 11.86
N TYR A 65 -7.48 1.65 12.71
CA TYR A 65 -7.36 2.21 14.05
C TYR A 65 -6.43 3.42 14.13
N GLY A 66 -5.98 3.94 12.98
CA GLY A 66 -5.11 5.09 12.86
C GLY A 66 -5.81 6.42 13.10
N ASN A 67 -5.10 7.50 12.81
CA ASN A 67 -5.61 8.87 12.92
C ASN A 67 -5.14 9.69 11.71
N ASP A 68 -6.06 10.34 11.01
CA ASP A 68 -5.75 11.16 9.83
C ASP A 68 -4.94 12.44 10.12
N ASN A 69 -4.78 12.79 11.39
CA ASN A 69 -3.88 13.85 11.83
C ASN A 69 -2.48 13.32 12.21
N ALA A 70 -2.24 12.02 12.09
CA ALA A 70 -0.98 11.40 12.40
C ALA A 70 0.05 11.61 11.28
N ALA A 71 1.31 11.23 11.55
CA ALA A 71 2.40 11.40 10.60
C ALA A 71 2.41 10.35 9.46
N GLY A 72 1.61 9.29 9.53
CA GLY A 72 1.61 8.21 8.55
C GLY A 72 2.79 7.24 8.72
N THR A 73 3.46 7.24 9.85
CA THR A 73 4.51 6.28 10.17
C THR A 73 3.91 4.98 10.69
N ARG A 74 4.72 3.91 10.77
CA ARG A 74 4.27 2.62 11.30
C ARG A 74 3.78 2.71 12.76
N GLN A 75 4.38 3.60 13.58
CA GLN A 75 3.99 3.81 14.98
C GLN A 75 2.79 4.76 15.11
N SER A 76 2.52 5.56 14.08
CA SER A 76 1.47 6.57 14.07
C SER A 76 0.81 6.59 12.68
N PRO A 77 0.04 5.53 12.33
CA PRO A 77 -0.55 5.38 11.00
C PRO A 77 -1.72 6.34 10.78
N LEU A 78 -1.99 6.63 9.53
CA LEU A 78 -3.21 7.31 9.11
C LEU A 78 -4.40 6.38 9.22
N GLN A 79 -5.61 6.93 9.29
CA GLN A 79 -6.83 6.16 9.36
C GLN A 79 -7.39 5.83 7.97
N THR A 80 -7.33 6.77 7.04
CA THR A 80 -7.98 6.64 5.74
C THR A 80 -7.00 6.58 4.57
N LEU A 81 -7.34 5.80 3.56
CA LEU A 81 -6.57 5.75 2.31
C LEU A 81 -6.62 7.10 1.58
N GLU A 82 -7.73 7.83 1.71
CA GLU A 82 -7.86 9.18 1.13
C GLU A 82 -6.79 10.12 1.68
N GLN A 83 -6.58 10.12 2.98
CA GLN A 83 -5.56 10.97 3.62
C GLN A 83 -4.14 10.53 3.24
N ALA A 84 -3.89 9.22 3.11
CA ALA A 84 -2.60 8.72 2.65
C ALA A 84 -2.26 9.19 1.23
N ILE A 85 -3.24 9.17 0.32
CA ILE A 85 -3.06 9.69 -1.04
C ILE A 85 -2.82 11.21 -1.02
N LYS A 86 -3.53 11.97 -0.18
CA LYS A 86 -3.28 13.40 -0.02
C LYS A 86 -1.86 13.67 0.48
N GLN A 87 -1.38 12.93 1.46
CA GLN A 87 -0.02 13.05 1.98
C GLN A 87 1.02 12.70 0.91
N ALA A 88 0.83 11.62 0.16
CA ALA A 88 1.70 11.23 -0.94
C ALA A 88 1.78 12.32 -2.02
N ARG A 89 0.64 12.91 -2.37
CA ARG A 89 0.56 14.05 -3.30
C ARG A 89 1.32 15.26 -2.79
N GLU A 90 1.19 15.57 -1.51
CA GLU A 90 1.90 16.69 -0.89
C GLU A 90 3.41 16.47 -0.88
N TRP A 91 3.89 15.26 -0.58
CA TRP A 91 5.30 14.92 -0.67
C TRP A 91 5.84 15.14 -2.10
N ARG A 92 5.07 14.75 -3.13
CA ARG A 92 5.45 15.00 -4.53
C ARG A 92 5.47 16.47 -4.86
N ARG A 93 4.45 17.23 -4.43
CA ARG A 93 4.34 18.67 -4.68
C ARG A 93 5.51 19.42 -4.06
N LEU A 94 5.97 19.01 -2.90
CA LEU A 94 7.11 19.61 -2.18
C LEU A 94 8.46 19.04 -2.63
N GLN A 95 8.49 18.10 -3.58
CA GLN A 95 9.71 17.40 -4.00
C GLN A 95 10.48 16.81 -2.81
N SER A 96 9.74 16.26 -1.87
CA SER A 96 10.28 15.69 -0.64
C SER A 96 11.27 14.56 -0.93
N PRO A 97 12.37 14.41 -0.16
CA PRO A 97 13.37 13.34 -0.35
C PRO A 97 12.76 11.94 -0.33
N GLU A 98 11.67 11.74 0.41
CA GLU A 98 10.93 10.50 0.52
C GLU A 98 10.38 10.01 -0.83
N THR A 99 10.22 10.91 -1.80
CA THR A 99 9.69 10.54 -3.11
C THR A 99 10.73 9.96 -4.07
N THR A 100 12.01 10.02 -3.76
CA THR A 100 13.11 9.70 -4.69
C THR A 100 13.05 8.25 -5.19
N GLY A 101 12.71 7.29 -4.32
CA GLY A 101 12.55 5.87 -4.68
C GLY A 101 11.10 5.43 -4.91
N GLY A 102 10.16 6.37 -4.96
CA GLY A 102 8.73 6.12 -5.00
C GLY A 102 8.04 6.31 -3.65
N ILE A 103 6.74 6.09 -3.63
CA ILE A 103 5.93 6.14 -2.41
C ILE A 103 5.17 4.84 -2.28
N ASN A 104 5.26 4.17 -1.11
CA ASN A 104 4.45 3.02 -0.78
C ASN A 104 3.39 3.42 0.24
N ILE A 105 2.14 3.23 -0.09
CA ILE A 105 1.02 3.33 0.84
C ILE A 105 0.71 1.91 1.32
N LEU A 106 1.03 1.64 2.58
CA LEU A 106 1.00 0.32 3.20
C LEU A 106 -0.22 0.21 4.11
N LEU A 107 -1.20 -0.61 3.69
CA LEU A 107 -2.40 -0.85 4.48
C LEU A 107 -2.16 -1.99 5.46
N GLU A 108 -2.41 -1.75 6.72
CA GLU A 108 -2.43 -2.77 7.76
C GLU A 108 -3.69 -3.63 7.67
N GLU A 109 -3.73 -4.74 8.37
CA GLU A 109 -4.86 -5.65 8.38
C GLU A 109 -6.14 -4.94 8.84
N GLY A 110 -7.25 -5.19 8.12
CA GLY A 110 -8.56 -4.73 8.50
C GLY A 110 -9.49 -4.35 7.36
N ILE A 111 -10.65 -3.83 7.73
CA ILE A 111 -11.70 -3.37 6.83
C ILE A 111 -11.64 -1.84 6.78
N TYR A 112 -11.54 -1.32 5.57
CA TYR A 112 -11.49 0.12 5.29
C TYR A 112 -12.79 0.54 4.60
N PRO A 113 -13.75 1.12 5.32
CA PRO A 113 -15.00 1.57 4.72
C PRO A 113 -14.76 2.79 3.85
N GLN A 114 -15.22 2.70 2.60
CA GLN A 114 -15.13 3.79 1.62
C GLN A 114 -16.51 4.41 1.43
N TYR A 115 -16.88 5.36 2.27
CA TYR A 115 -18.17 6.04 2.21
C TYR A 115 -18.26 7.06 1.06
N LYS A 116 -17.11 7.40 0.46
CA LYS A 116 -16.99 8.31 -0.67
C LYS A 116 -16.12 7.68 -1.75
N SER A 117 -16.31 8.13 -2.98
CA SER A 117 -15.44 7.73 -4.08
C SER A 117 -14.00 8.16 -3.81
N LEU A 118 -13.06 7.22 -3.98
CA LEU A 118 -11.64 7.50 -3.90
C LEU A 118 -11.17 8.05 -5.25
N PHE A 119 -10.68 9.27 -5.28
CA PHE A 119 -10.16 9.89 -6.50
C PHE A 119 -8.64 9.78 -6.56
N ILE A 120 -8.16 9.01 -7.52
CA ILE A 120 -6.74 8.94 -7.89
C ILE A 120 -6.55 9.79 -9.13
N ARG A 121 -5.67 10.77 -9.04
CA ARG A 121 -5.37 11.74 -10.10
C ARG A 121 -4.08 11.36 -10.83
N PRO A 122 -3.83 11.87 -12.03
CA PRO A 122 -2.58 11.62 -12.74
C PRO A 122 -1.33 11.96 -11.93
N GLU A 123 -1.35 13.05 -11.15
CA GLU A 123 -0.24 13.45 -10.28
C GLU A 123 0.04 12.48 -9.13
N ASP A 124 -0.91 11.60 -8.78
CA ASP A 124 -0.74 10.61 -7.71
C ASP A 124 0.08 9.39 -8.17
N SER A 125 0.14 9.12 -9.47
CA SER A 125 0.76 7.92 -10.03
C SER A 125 2.29 7.92 -9.88
N GLY A 126 2.92 9.09 -9.93
CA GLY A 126 4.37 9.22 -9.96
C GLY A 126 4.98 8.96 -11.34
N THR A 127 6.23 8.54 -11.35
CA THR A 127 7.00 8.24 -12.57
C THR A 127 7.46 6.78 -12.56
N THR A 128 8.07 6.32 -13.66
CA THR A 128 8.67 4.98 -13.74
C THR A 128 9.73 4.76 -12.65
N ASP A 129 10.52 5.77 -12.35
CA ASP A 129 11.61 5.68 -11.35
C ASP A 129 11.12 5.99 -9.92
N SER A 130 9.98 6.66 -9.79
CA SER A 130 9.37 7.03 -8.52
C SER A 130 7.85 6.77 -8.56
N PRO A 131 7.40 5.51 -8.63
CA PRO A 131 5.98 5.17 -8.67
C PRO A 131 5.30 5.33 -7.30
N THR A 132 3.99 5.53 -7.32
CA THR A 132 3.17 5.36 -6.11
C THR A 132 2.55 3.97 -6.11
N ARG A 133 2.76 3.21 -5.04
CA ARG A 133 2.20 1.87 -4.86
C ARG A 133 1.26 1.86 -3.66
N ILE A 134 0.09 1.27 -3.83
CA ILE A 134 -0.87 1.02 -2.76
C ILE A 134 -0.94 -0.49 -2.59
N THR A 135 -0.55 -1.00 -1.43
CA THR A 135 -0.49 -2.43 -1.16
C THR A 135 -0.76 -2.74 0.31
N ALA A 136 -1.14 -3.97 0.61
CA ALA A 136 -1.20 -4.46 1.98
C ALA A 136 0.20 -4.70 2.53
N VAL A 137 0.41 -4.56 3.83
CA VAL A 137 1.61 -5.08 4.48
C VAL A 137 1.67 -6.60 4.31
N PRO A 138 2.86 -7.22 4.30
CA PRO A 138 2.99 -8.67 4.13
C PRO A 138 2.11 -9.45 5.10
N ASN A 139 1.37 -10.45 4.57
CA ASN A 139 0.44 -11.33 5.28
C ASN A 139 -0.82 -10.65 5.86
N ALA A 140 -1.07 -9.37 5.60
CA ALA A 140 -2.27 -8.69 6.07
C ALA A 140 -3.46 -8.95 5.14
N ARG A 141 -4.62 -9.22 5.73
CA ARG A 141 -5.89 -9.27 5.03
C ARG A 141 -6.54 -7.89 5.03
N VAL A 142 -6.52 -7.23 3.88
CA VAL A 142 -7.08 -5.88 3.68
C VAL A 142 -8.35 -5.98 2.85
N VAL A 143 -9.42 -5.33 3.31
CA VAL A 143 -10.70 -5.25 2.61
C VAL A 143 -11.10 -3.78 2.45
N LEU A 144 -11.18 -3.30 1.24
CA LEU A 144 -11.80 -2.01 0.93
C LEU A 144 -13.29 -2.25 0.67
N SER A 145 -14.18 -1.67 1.47
CA SER A 145 -15.61 -1.91 1.40
C SER A 145 -16.38 -0.61 1.16
N GLY A 146 -17.19 -0.57 0.09
CA GLY A 146 -18.16 0.51 -0.15
C GLY A 146 -19.48 0.34 0.59
N GLY A 147 -19.64 -0.78 1.32
CA GLY A 147 -20.84 -1.07 2.11
C GLY A 147 -20.78 -0.44 3.50
N VAL A 148 -21.93 -0.20 4.06
CA VAL A 148 -22.11 0.19 5.47
C VAL A 148 -22.49 -1.06 6.25
N PRO A 149 -21.79 -1.39 7.34
CA PRO A 149 -22.18 -2.54 8.18
C PRO A 149 -23.54 -2.26 8.82
N VAL A 150 -24.41 -3.26 8.75
CA VAL A 150 -25.66 -3.27 9.50
C VAL A 150 -25.39 -3.98 10.82
N THR A 151 -25.51 -3.25 11.91
CA THR A 151 -25.29 -3.71 13.29
C THR A 151 -26.60 -3.69 14.07
N ASP A 152 -26.54 -4.02 15.37
CA ASP A 152 -27.65 -3.90 16.31
C ASP A 152 -28.90 -4.68 15.87
N TRP A 153 -28.65 -5.94 15.45
CA TRP A 153 -29.68 -6.87 15.07
C TRP A 153 -30.47 -7.34 16.31
N GLU A 154 -31.78 -7.08 16.29
CA GLU A 154 -32.70 -7.51 17.32
C GLU A 154 -33.58 -8.65 16.82
N GLN A 155 -33.81 -9.67 17.66
CA GLN A 155 -34.76 -10.73 17.35
C GLN A 155 -36.17 -10.23 17.65
N GLY A 156 -37.08 -10.46 16.73
CA GLY A 156 -38.48 -10.05 16.84
C GLY A 156 -38.78 -8.83 15.94
N CYS A 157 -39.94 -8.86 15.31
CA CYS A 157 -40.43 -7.83 14.44
C CYS A 157 -41.77 -7.29 14.92
N LYS A 158 -41.91 -5.97 15.02
CA LYS A 158 -43.16 -5.29 15.42
C LYS A 158 -44.11 -5.02 14.23
N ASP A 159 -43.67 -5.33 13.00
CA ASP A 159 -44.47 -5.08 11.80
C ASP A 159 -45.70 -5.99 11.74
N THR A 160 -46.87 -5.38 11.74
CA THR A 160 -48.17 -6.09 11.72
C THR A 160 -48.48 -6.76 10.39
N ARG A 161 -47.76 -6.43 9.31
CA ARG A 161 -47.85 -7.07 7.99
C ARG A 161 -47.27 -8.46 7.98
N ILE A 162 -46.44 -8.79 9.00
CA ILE A 162 -45.82 -10.10 9.13
C ILE A 162 -46.69 -10.97 10.05
N PRO A 163 -47.01 -12.22 9.66
CA PRO A 163 -47.75 -13.16 10.51
C PRO A 163 -47.11 -13.32 11.88
N GLU A 164 -47.91 -13.36 12.93
CA GLU A 164 -47.46 -13.43 14.34
C GLU A 164 -46.55 -14.61 14.60
N THR A 165 -46.84 -15.78 14.00
CA THR A 165 -46.02 -17.00 14.13
C THR A 165 -44.59 -16.86 13.62
N LEU A 166 -44.30 -15.85 12.78
CA LEU A 166 -43.00 -15.59 12.21
C LEU A 166 -42.27 -14.40 12.87
N ARG A 167 -42.99 -13.52 13.55
CA ARG A 167 -42.39 -12.29 14.13
C ARG A 167 -41.20 -12.57 15.03
N ASN A 168 -41.32 -13.59 15.87
CA ASN A 168 -40.21 -13.96 16.80
C ASN A 168 -39.04 -14.70 16.14
N LYS A 169 -39.17 -15.08 14.87
CA LYS A 169 -38.12 -15.78 14.10
C LYS A 169 -37.31 -14.87 13.22
N ILE A 170 -37.73 -13.62 13.09
CA ILE A 170 -37.11 -12.62 12.19
C ILE A 170 -36.16 -11.77 13.00
N TRP A 171 -34.99 -11.51 12.43
CA TRP A 171 -34.06 -10.54 12.92
C TRP A 171 -34.27 -9.22 12.18
N VAL A 172 -34.31 -8.14 12.90
CA VAL A 172 -34.46 -6.78 12.36
C VAL A 172 -33.32 -5.91 12.82
N ALA A 173 -32.88 -5.02 11.96
CA ALA A 173 -31.93 -3.96 12.29
C ALA A 173 -32.33 -2.69 11.59
N GLU A 174 -31.98 -1.56 12.17
CA GLU A 174 -32.19 -0.28 11.50
C GLU A 174 -31.18 -0.14 10.35
N ALA A 175 -31.67 0.16 9.16
CA ALA A 175 -30.79 0.40 8.02
C ALA A 175 -29.98 1.68 8.29
N PRO A 176 -28.64 1.62 8.22
CA PRO A 176 -27.83 2.81 8.41
C PRO A 176 -28.17 3.84 7.35
N ARG A 177 -28.42 5.08 7.78
CA ARG A 177 -28.68 6.19 6.86
C ARG A 177 -27.40 6.46 6.07
N MET A 178 -27.34 6.01 4.84
CA MET A 178 -26.37 6.52 3.88
C MET A 178 -26.73 7.98 3.66
N GLY A 179 -25.84 8.91 4.05
CA GLY A 179 -26.05 10.34 3.89
C GLY A 179 -26.57 10.63 2.48
N ASN A 180 -27.54 11.55 2.36
CA ASN A 180 -28.36 11.89 1.21
C ASN A 180 -27.69 11.67 -0.16
N ARG A 181 -27.60 10.44 -0.63
CA ARG A 181 -27.57 10.15 -2.06
C ARG A 181 -29.02 10.04 -2.51
N ILE A 182 -29.58 11.18 -2.84
CA ILE A 182 -30.69 11.22 -3.77
C ILE A 182 -30.10 10.62 -5.05
N LEU A 183 -30.52 9.41 -5.37
CA LEU A 183 -30.38 8.89 -6.73
C LEU A 183 -31.39 9.72 -7.54
N GLU A 184 -30.95 10.86 -8.03
CA GLU A 184 -31.65 11.53 -9.10
C GLU A 184 -31.55 10.65 -10.32
N THR A 185 -32.67 10.00 -10.65
CA THR A 185 -32.91 9.27 -11.89
C THR A 185 -33.14 10.27 -13.04
#